data_3c95fa1cd2a59bc1f2a71281383a2b39
#
_entry.id   3c95fa1cd2a59bc1f2a71281383a2b39
#
_cell.length_a   1.000
_cell.length_b   1.000
_cell.length_c   1.000
_cell.angle_alpha   90.00
_cell.angle_beta   90.00
_cell.angle_gamma   90.00
#
_symmetry.space_group_name_H-M   'P 1'
#
loop_
_entity.id
_entity.type
_entity.pdbx_description
1 polymer ?
#
loop_
_entity_poly.entity_id
_entity_poly.type
_entity_poly.pdbx_seq_one_letter_code
_entity_poly.pdbx_strand_id
1 'polypeptide(L)'
;MCRVSGTTPMDAKMKTYSAKPAEVDKKWVMIDADGLVVGRLASLVALRLRGKHKPTFTPHVDCGDNVIVINAAKVVLTGRKVEKKIYYKHTGYIGGIKERTAKSILSGRFPERIVEKAVERMLPRGPLGRRQLANLRVYPNAEHPHAAQQPEQIDIAAMNRKNKRTA
;
A
#
# COMPACT_ATOMS: atom_id res chain seq x y z
N MET A 1 35.19 -54.46 12.41
CA MET A 1 35.43 -53.61 11.22
C MET A 1 34.09 -53.15 10.67
N CYS A 2 33.60 -52.04 11.13
CA CYS A 2 32.36 -51.41 10.59
C CYS A 2 32.76 -50.19 9.81
N ARG A 3 32.58 -50.25 8.48
CA ARG A 3 32.71 -49.07 7.61
C ARG A 3 31.41 -48.28 7.64
N VAL A 4 31.46 -47.13 8.25
CA VAL A 4 30.40 -46.12 8.11
C VAL A 4 30.74 -45.27 6.91
N SER A 5 30.11 -45.56 5.77
CA SER A 5 30.14 -44.72 4.57
C SER A 5 28.98 -43.74 4.64
N GLY A 6 29.15 -42.68 5.41
CA GLY A 6 28.25 -41.54 5.42
C GLY A 6 28.67 -40.52 4.36
N THR A 7 28.34 -40.79 3.11
CA THR A 7 28.44 -39.75 2.04
C THR A 7 27.24 -38.86 2.17
N THR A 8 27.41 -37.73 2.83
CA THR A 8 26.44 -36.65 2.82
C THR A 8 26.35 -36.07 1.38
N PRO A 9 25.22 -36.10 0.70
CA PRO A 9 25.13 -35.50 -0.60
C PRO A 9 25.19 -33.96 -0.46
N MET A 10 26.36 -33.39 -0.70
CA MET A 10 26.63 -31.95 -0.71
C MET A 10 26.13 -31.29 -2.02
N ASP A 11 25.15 -31.83 -2.71
CA ASP A 11 24.64 -31.28 -3.98
C ASP A 11 23.16 -30.95 -3.95
N ALA A 12 22.63 -30.53 -2.82
CA ALA A 12 21.37 -29.81 -2.84
C ALA A 12 21.64 -28.40 -3.39
N LYS A 13 21.60 -28.25 -4.73
CA LYS A 13 21.53 -26.94 -5.39
C LYS A 13 20.44 -26.16 -4.70
N MET A 14 20.81 -25.21 -3.80
CA MET A 14 19.86 -24.32 -3.14
C MET A 14 19.25 -23.43 -4.22
N LYS A 15 18.12 -23.86 -4.77
CA LYS A 15 17.32 -23.08 -5.71
C LYS A 15 16.61 -22.01 -4.90
N THR A 16 16.86 -20.75 -5.23
CA THR A 16 16.08 -19.63 -4.67
C THR A 16 14.63 -19.76 -5.12
N TYR A 17 13.70 -19.57 -4.17
CA TYR A 17 12.27 -19.61 -4.47
C TYR A 17 11.90 -18.44 -5.41
N SER A 18 11.11 -18.73 -6.44
CA SER A 18 10.50 -17.75 -7.33
C SER A 18 9.02 -18.06 -7.47
N ALA A 19 8.17 -17.14 -7.02
CA ALA A 19 6.73 -17.32 -7.08
C ALA A 19 6.24 -17.39 -8.53
N LYS A 20 5.30 -18.30 -8.82
CA LYS A 20 4.57 -18.31 -10.08
C LYS A 20 3.27 -17.52 -9.93
N PRO A 21 2.84 -16.76 -10.94
CA PRO A 21 1.61 -15.94 -10.85
C PRO A 21 0.35 -16.74 -10.47
N ALA A 22 0.27 -18.00 -10.88
CA ALA A 22 -0.86 -18.88 -10.57
C ALA A 22 -0.89 -19.38 -9.11
N GLU A 23 0.25 -19.34 -8.40
CA GLU A 23 0.39 -19.84 -7.02
C GLU A 23 0.23 -18.71 -5.99
N VAL A 24 0.07 -17.46 -6.46
CA VAL A 24 -0.05 -16.30 -5.56
C VAL A 24 -1.45 -16.20 -4.98
N ASP A 25 -1.56 -16.42 -3.68
CA ASP A 25 -2.78 -16.14 -2.92
C ASP A 25 -2.86 -14.67 -2.52
N LYS A 26 -3.93 -13.98 -2.96
CA LYS A 26 -4.20 -12.56 -2.65
C LYS A 26 -5.35 -12.46 -1.67
N LYS A 27 -5.05 -11.98 -0.47
CA LYS A 27 -6.04 -11.71 0.56
C LYS A 27 -6.63 -10.31 0.40
N TRP A 28 -7.84 -10.13 0.95
CA TRP A 28 -8.46 -8.83 1.08
C TRP A 28 -8.23 -8.28 2.48
N VAL A 29 -7.75 -7.05 2.55
CA VAL A 29 -7.39 -6.38 3.79
C VAL A 29 -8.09 -5.04 3.86
N MET A 30 -8.74 -4.75 4.98
CA MET A 30 -9.38 -3.48 5.26
C MET A 30 -8.63 -2.71 6.33
N ILE A 31 -8.46 -1.41 6.11
CA ILE A 31 -7.75 -0.50 7.00
C ILE A 31 -8.61 0.73 7.25
N ASP A 32 -8.87 1.06 8.51
CA ASP A 32 -9.50 2.32 8.88
C ASP A 32 -8.45 3.43 8.97
N ALA A 33 -8.68 4.51 8.22
CA ALA A 33 -7.77 5.65 8.14
C ALA A 33 -8.09 6.78 9.14
N ASP A 34 -9.12 6.61 10.00
CA ASP A 34 -9.55 7.65 10.93
C ASP A 34 -8.43 8.07 11.90
N GLY A 35 -8.07 9.36 11.84
CA GLY A 35 -7.02 9.94 12.68
C GLY A 35 -5.60 9.42 12.38
N LEU A 36 -5.40 8.60 11.33
CA LEU A 36 -4.08 8.09 10.97
C LEU A 36 -3.25 9.12 10.19
N VAL A 37 -1.95 9.11 10.45
CA VAL A 37 -0.98 9.93 9.71
C VAL A 37 -0.79 9.36 8.31
N VAL A 38 -1.11 10.16 7.27
CA VAL A 38 -1.08 9.75 5.84
C VAL A 38 0.21 9.03 5.45
N GLY A 39 1.39 9.54 5.84
CA GLY A 39 2.68 8.94 5.44
C GLY A 39 2.89 7.54 6.01
N ARG A 40 2.47 7.30 7.25
CA ARG A 40 2.59 6.00 7.93
C ARG A 40 1.58 5.00 7.39
N LEU A 41 0.33 5.44 7.18
CA LEU A 41 -0.69 4.67 6.49
C LEU A 41 -0.17 4.23 5.11
N ALA A 42 0.30 5.17 4.29
CA ALA A 42 0.75 4.90 2.94
C ALA A 42 1.95 3.93 2.87
N SER A 43 2.88 3.99 3.83
CA SER A 43 4.02 3.06 3.87
C SER A 43 3.59 1.61 4.14
N LEU A 44 2.63 1.40 5.07
CA LEU A 44 2.09 0.07 5.36
C LEU A 44 1.24 -0.47 4.21
N VAL A 45 0.39 0.38 3.63
CA VAL A 45 -0.39 0.03 2.44
C VAL A 45 0.51 -0.37 1.28
N ALA A 46 1.56 0.41 0.99
CA ALA A 46 2.52 0.09 -0.08
C ALA A 46 3.27 -1.21 0.17
N LEU A 47 3.62 -1.51 1.43
CA LEU A 47 4.25 -2.77 1.83
C LEU A 47 3.33 -3.97 1.57
N ARG A 48 2.02 -3.84 1.90
CA ARG A 48 0.99 -4.86 1.65
C ARG A 48 0.72 -5.07 0.15
N LEU A 49 0.52 -3.97 -0.60
CA LEU A 49 0.31 -4.02 -2.06
C LEU A 49 1.48 -4.62 -2.82
N ARG A 50 2.70 -4.42 -2.34
CA ARG A 50 3.90 -5.03 -2.93
C ARG A 50 4.09 -6.49 -2.52
N GLY A 51 3.48 -6.91 -1.41
CA GLY A 51 3.61 -8.28 -0.88
C GLY A 51 4.86 -8.52 -0.06
N LYS A 52 5.59 -7.48 0.37
CA LYS A 52 6.84 -7.60 1.17
C LYS A 52 6.64 -8.20 2.57
N HIS A 53 5.41 -8.32 3.04
CA HIS A 53 5.09 -8.98 4.31
C HIS A 53 5.04 -10.50 4.20
N LYS A 54 4.98 -11.03 2.97
CA LYS A 54 4.93 -12.49 2.71
C LYS A 54 6.34 -13.05 2.57
N PRO A 55 6.63 -14.24 3.11
CA PRO A 55 7.93 -14.90 2.93
C PRO A 55 8.17 -15.32 1.47
N THR A 56 7.10 -15.53 0.70
CA THR A 56 7.12 -15.89 -0.71
C THR A 56 7.30 -14.72 -1.67
N PHE A 57 7.69 -13.55 -1.14
CA PHE A 57 7.85 -12.34 -1.94
C PHE A 57 8.86 -12.52 -3.08
N THR A 58 8.43 -12.23 -4.31
CA THR A 58 9.30 -12.23 -5.50
C THR A 58 9.19 -10.86 -6.20
N PRO A 59 10.31 -10.16 -6.48
CA PRO A 59 10.30 -8.78 -6.96
C PRO A 59 9.59 -8.55 -8.30
N HIS A 60 9.60 -9.52 -9.20
CA HIS A 60 9.05 -9.42 -10.56
C HIS A 60 7.60 -9.92 -10.68
N VAL A 61 7.05 -10.49 -9.62
CA VAL A 61 5.66 -10.99 -9.56
C VAL A 61 4.83 -10.12 -8.63
N ASP A 62 3.54 -9.96 -8.95
CA ASP A 62 2.58 -9.26 -8.09
C ASP A 62 2.08 -10.21 -6.98
N CYS A 63 2.84 -10.27 -5.88
CA CYS A 63 2.55 -11.10 -4.70
C CYS A 63 1.70 -10.36 -3.65
N GLY A 64 1.29 -9.12 -3.92
CA GLY A 64 0.58 -8.26 -2.98
C GLY A 64 -0.86 -8.69 -2.71
N ASP A 65 -1.44 -8.09 -1.66
CA ASP A 65 -2.83 -8.25 -1.28
C ASP A 65 -3.70 -7.13 -1.86
N ASN A 66 -5.02 -7.35 -1.88
CA ASN A 66 -5.98 -6.30 -2.18
C ASN A 66 -6.23 -5.48 -0.90
N VAL A 67 -6.06 -4.16 -0.98
CA VAL A 67 -6.19 -3.28 0.18
C VAL A 67 -7.35 -2.32 0.00
N ILE A 68 -8.24 -2.29 1.00
CA ILE A 68 -9.34 -1.35 1.11
C ILE A 68 -9.00 -0.36 2.23
N VAL A 69 -9.05 0.92 1.94
CA VAL A 69 -8.88 1.99 2.93
C VAL A 69 -10.20 2.73 3.07
N ILE A 70 -10.75 2.77 4.27
CA ILE A 70 -11.99 3.51 4.59
C ILE A 70 -11.66 4.79 5.40
N ASN A 71 -12.64 5.70 5.49
CA ASN A 71 -12.50 6.98 6.21
C ASN A 71 -11.34 7.87 5.70
N ALA A 72 -11.01 7.81 4.40
CA ALA A 72 -9.90 8.57 3.84
C ALA A 72 -10.05 10.10 3.96
N ALA A 73 -11.25 10.62 4.19
CA ALA A 73 -11.48 12.03 4.45
C ALA A 73 -10.96 12.49 5.83
N LYS A 74 -10.84 11.58 6.80
CA LYS A 74 -10.45 11.86 8.19
C LYS A 74 -8.95 11.66 8.46
N VAL A 75 -8.12 11.49 7.41
CA VAL A 75 -6.67 11.31 7.56
C VAL A 75 -5.99 12.59 8.04
N VAL A 76 -4.92 12.43 8.81
CA VAL A 76 -4.17 13.55 9.40
C VAL A 76 -2.88 13.81 8.64
N LEU A 77 -2.66 15.07 8.26
CA LEU A 77 -1.40 15.57 7.73
C LEU A 77 -0.65 16.29 8.85
N THR A 78 0.56 15.85 9.16
CA THR A 78 1.35 16.42 10.26
C THR A 78 2.01 17.75 9.90
N GLY A 79 2.12 18.67 10.89
CA GLY A 79 2.73 19.97 10.73
C GLY A 79 1.93 20.87 9.76
N ARG A 80 2.59 21.81 9.11
CA ARG A 80 1.96 22.77 8.19
C ARG A 80 1.68 22.20 6.79
N LYS A 81 1.61 20.85 6.63
CA LYS A 81 1.41 20.21 5.34
C LYS A 81 0.02 20.44 4.75
N VAL A 82 -0.99 20.65 5.58
CA VAL A 82 -2.35 20.94 5.13
C VAL A 82 -2.37 22.20 4.25
N GLU A 83 -1.62 23.23 4.63
CA GLU A 83 -1.59 24.51 3.91
C GLU A 83 -0.48 24.58 2.86
N LYS A 84 0.75 24.14 3.24
CA LYS A 84 1.95 24.33 2.41
C LYS A 84 2.17 23.25 1.36
N LYS A 85 1.55 22.05 1.48
CA LYS A 85 1.77 20.99 0.51
C LYS A 85 0.96 21.23 -0.75
N ILE A 86 1.67 21.37 -1.88
CA ILE A 86 1.08 21.58 -3.20
C ILE A 86 1.20 20.28 -4.01
N TYR A 87 0.12 19.94 -4.70
CA TYR A 87 0.05 18.86 -5.67
C TYR A 87 -0.01 19.45 -7.07
N TYR A 88 0.97 19.09 -7.89
CA TYR A 88 1.09 19.57 -9.27
C TYR A 88 0.52 18.53 -10.25
N LYS A 89 -0.19 19.02 -11.27
CA LYS A 89 -0.65 18.24 -12.41
C LYS A 89 -0.37 19.01 -13.70
N HIS A 90 0.42 18.41 -14.60
CA HIS A 90 0.64 18.94 -15.93
C HIS A 90 -0.54 18.59 -16.85
N THR A 91 -1.00 19.51 -17.67
CA THR A 91 -2.15 19.32 -18.56
C THR A 91 -1.78 18.81 -19.95
N GLY A 92 -0.49 18.76 -20.28
CA GLY A 92 0.03 18.40 -21.61
C GLY A 92 0.37 19.60 -22.49
N TYR A 93 -0.08 20.82 -22.15
CA TYR A 93 0.21 22.04 -22.88
C TYR A 93 1.38 22.81 -22.29
N ILE A 94 2.07 23.60 -23.09
CA ILE A 94 3.18 24.47 -22.64
C ILE A 94 2.65 25.42 -21.55
N GLY A 95 3.37 25.48 -20.40
CA GLY A 95 2.95 26.26 -19.23
C GLY A 95 1.74 25.73 -18.46
N GLY A 96 1.19 24.57 -18.85
CA GLY A 96 -0.04 23.99 -18.28
C GLY A 96 0.15 23.26 -16.96
N ILE A 97 0.79 23.86 -15.96
CA ILE A 97 0.94 23.29 -14.61
C ILE A 97 -0.21 23.79 -13.74
N LYS A 98 -1.05 22.86 -13.27
CA LYS A 98 -2.12 23.15 -12.29
C LYS A 98 -1.67 22.76 -10.89
N GLU A 99 -1.92 23.66 -9.93
CA GLU A 99 -1.57 23.52 -8.53
C GLU A 99 -2.82 23.36 -7.66
N ARG A 100 -2.76 22.48 -6.66
CA ARG A 100 -3.80 22.34 -5.62
C ARG A 100 -3.15 22.12 -4.28
N THR A 101 -3.58 22.84 -3.24
CA THR A 101 -3.14 22.63 -1.86
C THR A 101 -3.79 21.38 -1.27
N ALA A 102 -3.13 20.76 -0.27
CA ALA A 102 -3.70 19.61 0.42
C ALA A 102 -5.04 19.96 1.08
N LYS A 103 -5.18 21.17 1.64
CA LYS A 103 -6.43 21.69 2.20
C LYS A 103 -7.56 21.68 1.19
N SER A 104 -7.32 22.20 -0.03
CA SER A 104 -8.32 22.23 -1.11
C SER A 104 -8.75 20.85 -1.60
N ILE A 105 -7.88 19.83 -1.48
CA ILE A 105 -8.22 18.45 -1.84
C ILE A 105 -9.06 17.79 -0.75
N LEU A 106 -8.68 17.95 0.54
CA LEU A 106 -9.43 17.39 1.68
C LEU A 106 -10.85 17.94 1.78
N SER A 107 -11.03 19.25 1.55
CA SER A 107 -12.35 19.89 1.56
C SER A 107 -13.12 19.73 0.24
N GLY A 108 -12.50 19.15 -0.79
CA GLY A 108 -13.07 18.98 -2.12
C GLY A 108 -13.89 17.68 -2.26
N ARG A 109 -14.39 17.46 -3.50
CA ARG A 109 -15.22 16.29 -3.86
C ARG A 109 -14.51 14.94 -3.68
N PHE A 110 -13.16 14.90 -3.76
CA PHE A 110 -12.38 13.66 -3.81
C PHE A 110 -11.22 13.69 -2.80
N PRO A 111 -11.47 13.61 -1.49
CA PRO A 111 -10.44 13.65 -0.45
C PRO A 111 -9.53 12.41 -0.48
N GLU A 112 -10.02 11.27 -0.97
CA GLU A 112 -9.28 9.99 -1.11
C GLU A 112 -8.00 10.14 -1.94
N ARG A 113 -7.93 11.10 -2.86
CA ARG A 113 -6.75 11.36 -3.71
C ARG A 113 -5.47 11.64 -2.93
N ILE A 114 -5.55 12.12 -1.70
CA ILE A 114 -4.37 12.35 -0.86
C ILE A 114 -3.71 11.04 -0.50
N VAL A 115 -4.51 10.04 -0.10
CA VAL A 115 -4.04 8.69 0.23
C VAL A 115 -3.55 7.99 -1.03
N GLU A 116 -4.32 8.01 -2.11
CA GLU A 116 -3.93 7.41 -3.38
C GLU A 116 -2.58 7.94 -3.88
N LYS A 117 -2.39 9.28 -3.90
CA LYS A 117 -1.14 9.90 -4.33
C LYS A 117 0.02 9.63 -3.38
N ALA A 118 -0.23 9.45 -2.09
CA ALA A 118 0.80 9.07 -1.15
C ALA A 118 1.30 7.64 -1.41
N VAL A 119 0.37 6.70 -1.64
CA VAL A 119 0.69 5.29 -1.94
C VAL A 119 1.33 5.16 -3.33
N GLU A 120 0.77 5.81 -4.36
CA GLU A 120 1.31 5.80 -5.73
C GLU A 120 2.80 6.17 -5.77
N ARG A 121 3.20 7.18 -4.98
CA ARG A 121 4.60 7.63 -4.92
C ARG A 121 5.52 6.70 -4.13
N MET A 122 4.97 5.78 -3.35
CA MET A 122 5.72 4.76 -2.60
C MET A 122 5.84 3.42 -3.33
N LEU A 123 5.09 3.24 -4.42
CA LEU A 123 5.17 2.07 -5.29
C LEU A 123 6.18 2.27 -6.43
N PRO A 124 6.72 1.19 -7.02
CA PRO A 124 7.59 1.27 -8.19
C PRO A 124 6.91 1.94 -9.38
N ARG A 125 7.66 2.73 -10.15
CA ARG A 125 7.20 3.37 -11.37
C ARG A 125 7.38 2.45 -12.57
N GLY A 126 6.45 1.56 -12.81
CA GLY A 126 6.54 0.63 -13.93
C GLY A 126 5.24 -0.11 -14.17
N PRO A 127 5.19 -1.02 -15.17
CA PRO A 127 3.98 -1.80 -15.44
C PRO A 127 3.51 -2.62 -14.22
N LEU A 128 4.45 -3.23 -13.49
CA LEU A 128 4.16 -3.99 -12.26
C LEU A 128 3.58 -3.09 -11.16
N GLY A 129 4.19 -1.92 -10.92
CA GLY A 129 3.68 -0.98 -9.90
C GLY A 129 2.28 -0.45 -10.22
N ARG A 130 1.93 -0.27 -11.51
CA ARG A 130 0.55 0.10 -11.91
C ARG A 130 -0.45 -1.02 -11.61
N ARG A 131 -0.08 -2.29 -11.83
CA ARG A 131 -0.90 -3.45 -11.46
C ARG A 131 -1.09 -3.53 -9.95
N GLN A 132 -0.03 -3.33 -9.17
CA GLN A 132 -0.09 -3.29 -7.72
C GLN A 132 -0.98 -2.15 -7.21
N LEU A 133 -0.89 -0.97 -7.81
CA LEU A 133 -1.75 0.17 -7.46
C LEU A 133 -3.22 -0.10 -7.77
N ALA A 134 -3.53 -0.87 -8.82
CA ALA A 134 -4.90 -1.26 -9.16
C ALA A 134 -5.57 -2.14 -8.10
N ASN A 135 -4.80 -2.79 -7.22
CA ASN A 135 -5.31 -3.57 -6.07
C ASN A 135 -5.68 -2.68 -4.86
N LEU A 136 -5.46 -1.36 -4.93
CA LEU A 136 -5.86 -0.40 -3.91
C LEU A 136 -7.27 0.14 -4.18
N ARG A 137 -8.10 0.14 -3.15
CA ARG A 137 -9.42 0.77 -3.12
C ARG A 137 -9.47 1.75 -1.96
N VAL A 138 -9.79 3.00 -2.22
CA VAL A 138 -9.84 4.05 -1.19
C VAL A 138 -11.23 4.66 -1.18
N TYR A 139 -11.84 4.73 0.00
CA TYR A 139 -13.18 5.29 0.21
C TYR A 139 -13.11 6.46 1.19
N PRO A 140 -13.79 7.58 0.89
CA PRO A 140 -13.81 8.75 1.76
C PRO A 140 -14.54 8.48 3.09
N ASN A 141 -15.60 7.64 3.03
CA ASN A 141 -16.47 7.28 4.15
C ASN A 141 -16.16 5.86 4.66
N ALA A 142 -16.93 5.43 5.68
CA ALA A 142 -16.84 4.08 6.23
C ALA A 142 -17.47 3.01 5.33
N GLU A 143 -18.38 3.40 4.42
CA GLU A 143 -19.09 2.47 3.56
C GLU A 143 -18.24 2.02 2.37
N HIS A 144 -18.26 0.73 2.08
CA HIS A 144 -17.55 0.13 0.95
C HIS A 144 -18.35 -1.03 0.31
N PRO A 145 -18.30 -1.26 -1.00
CA PRO A 145 -19.07 -2.29 -1.70
C PRO A 145 -18.46 -3.71 -1.60
N HIS A 146 -17.34 -3.88 -0.86
CA HIS A 146 -16.56 -5.12 -0.83
C HIS A 146 -16.84 -6.02 0.37
N ALA A 147 -18.04 -5.97 0.94
CA ALA A 147 -18.42 -6.83 2.07
C ALA A 147 -18.41 -8.34 1.71
N ALA A 148 -18.77 -8.67 0.47
CA ALA A 148 -18.79 -10.05 -0.02
C ALA A 148 -17.40 -10.72 -0.04
N GLN A 149 -16.32 -9.96 -0.11
CA GLN A 149 -14.94 -10.46 -0.08
C GLN A 149 -14.42 -10.75 1.34
N GLN A 150 -15.20 -10.46 2.38
CA GLN A 150 -14.86 -10.69 3.79
C GLN A 150 -13.44 -10.19 4.13
N PRO A 151 -13.13 -8.89 3.96
CA PRO A 151 -11.80 -8.37 4.17
C PRO A 151 -11.36 -8.47 5.63
N GLU A 152 -10.12 -8.91 5.86
CA GLU A 152 -9.50 -8.94 7.18
C GLU A 152 -9.20 -7.50 7.63
N GLN A 153 -9.70 -7.10 8.80
CA GLN A 153 -9.43 -5.78 9.35
C GLN A 153 -8.06 -5.72 10.02
N ILE A 154 -7.25 -4.74 9.62
CA ILE A 154 -5.94 -4.49 10.22
C ILE A 154 -5.96 -3.14 10.94
N ASP A 155 -5.70 -3.18 12.26
CA ASP A 155 -5.56 -1.97 13.05
C ASP A 155 -4.11 -1.46 13.05
N ILE A 156 -3.89 -0.41 12.25
CA ILE A 156 -2.59 0.28 12.18
C ILE A 156 -2.33 1.12 13.44
N ALA A 157 -3.36 1.61 14.12
CA ALA A 157 -3.21 2.42 15.31
C ALA A 157 -2.56 1.60 16.44
N ALA A 158 -2.98 0.34 16.60
CA ALA A 158 -2.43 -0.58 17.60
C ALA A 158 -0.95 -0.92 17.35
N MET A 159 -0.51 -0.98 16.08
CA MET A 159 0.88 -1.33 15.74
C MET A 159 1.91 -0.32 16.29
N ASN A 160 1.57 0.97 16.33
CA ASN A 160 2.47 2.00 16.84
C ASN A 160 1.69 3.24 17.27
N ARG A 161 1.89 3.66 18.54
CA ARG A 161 1.27 4.87 19.11
C ARG A 161 1.42 6.14 18.27
N LYS A 162 2.52 6.24 17.48
CA LYS A 162 2.78 7.39 16.59
C LYS A 162 1.96 7.37 15.30
N ASN A 163 1.23 6.30 15.01
CA ASN A 163 0.44 6.18 13.77
C ASN A 163 -0.84 7.02 13.83
N LYS A 164 -1.47 7.09 15.00
CA LYS A 164 -2.66 7.92 15.25
C LYS A 164 -2.26 9.24 15.89
N ARG A 165 -2.84 10.34 15.41
CA ARG A 165 -2.76 11.66 16.03
C ARG A 165 -4.16 12.26 16.03
N THR A 166 -4.60 12.71 17.17
CA THR A 166 -5.72 13.65 17.27
C THR A 166 -5.30 14.96 16.62
N ALA A 167 -6.17 15.50 15.76
CA ALA A 167 -5.98 16.79 15.10
C ALA A 167 -5.95 17.92 16.14
#